data_8201c97822e356c4de29a3da0b30c5cd
#
_entry.id   8201c97822e356c4de29a3da0b30c5cd
#
_cell.length_a   1.000
_cell.length_b   1.000
_cell.length_c   1.000
_cell.angle_alpha   90.00
_cell.angle_beta   90.00
_cell.angle_gamma   90.00
#
_symmetry.space_group_name_H-M   'P 1'
#
loop_
_entity.id
_entity.type
_entity.pdbx_description
1 polymer ?
#
loop_
_entity_poly.entity_id
_entity_poly.type
_entity_poly.pdbx_seq_one_letter_code
_entity_poly.pdbx_strand_id
1 'polypeptide(L)'
;MKKLLLMTSAFMLIAFSAMAQKTVTGVVSDDSGIPLPGASVVEQGTSNGVSTDFDGNYSIQVSEGAVLEISFIGYQTMESTVGSSDAISVSLQSDNELDEIVLTALGLEKKKDDDLSSTTKVEVEQLQRSGESGVLQGLSGKTSGVNITRNSGDPGSGAYIQLRGQNTINGDNSPLIVLDGAIISNSAIGGSTGGVVQQSRLNDINPEDIASVTVIKGASAAAIYGTGAANGVLVIETKRGSSDSKGWSVNVKSAISVDQINAEWKKQSTWGQGFDGIWSGSPGVGFYNQSTSVTYGDEISLRSGGADDYDFSGGYFETPDGRRIGSIVNKNNKTIYNQTNRDAVFGNGYTYENSVNLSYSDEKSRTYLSFANYDQDGIMKGNSDYKRTTLKLNNTT
;
A
#
# COMPACT_ATOMS: atom_id res chain seq x y z
N MET A 1 -31.12 61.32 -38.06
CA MET A 1 -29.71 61.74 -37.97
C MET A 1 -29.02 61.36 -36.70
N LYS A 2 -29.56 61.65 -35.48
CA LYS A 2 -28.90 61.27 -34.21
C LYS A 2 -28.63 59.77 -34.01
N LYS A 3 -29.52 58.88 -34.46
CA LYS A 3 -29.30 57.41 -34.36
C LYS A 3 -28.22 56.88 -35.35
N LEU A 4 -28.10 57.51 -36.50
CA LEU A 4 -27.08 57.14 -37.48
C LEU A 4 -25.66 57.57 -36.99
N LEU A 5 -25.60 58.75 -36.36
CA LEU A 5 -24.33 59.27 -35.77
C LEU A 5 -23.88 58.42 -34.59
N LEU A 6 -24.79 57.88 -33.75
CA LEU A 6 -24.50 56.95 -32.65
C LEU A 6 -24.03 55.59 -33.17
N MET A 7 -24.59 55.08 -34.23
CA MET A 7 -24.14 53.82 -34.86
C MET A 7 -22.75 53.93 -35.50
N THR A 8 -22.51 55.04 -36.20
CA THR A 8 -21.15 55.31 -36.80
C THR A 8 -20.09 55.53 -35.73
N SER A 9 -20.42 56.21 -34.63
CA SER A 9 -19.53 56.38 -33.45
C SER A 9 -19.25 55.07 -32.74
N ALA A 10 -20.24 54.20 -32.55
CA ALA A 10 -20.06 52.84 -31.98
C ALA A 10 -19.20 51.93 -32.91
N PHE A 11 -19.43 51.99 -34.20
CA PHE A 11 -18.63 51.24 -35.18
C PHE A 11 -17.20 51.71 -35.24
N MET A 12 -16.92 53.01 -35.12
CA MET A 12 -15.60 53.61 -35.08
C MET A 12 -14.84 53.27 -33.81
N LEU A 13 -15.52 53.10 -32.64
CA LEU A 13 -14.94 52.64 -31.38
C LEU A 13 -14.53 51.16 -31.43
N ILE A 14 -15.30 50.31 -32.13
CA ILE A 14 -14.97 48.88 -32.31
C ILE A 14 -13.78 48.69 -33.27
N ALA A 15 -13.68 49.55 -34.31
CA ALA A 15 -12.56 49.52 -35.25
C ALA A 15 -11.20 49.94 -34.62
N PHE A 16 -11.22 50.78 -33.59
CA PHE A 16 -10.00 51.16 -32.87
C PHE A 16 -9.44 50.04 -31.97
N SER A 17 -10.26 49.11 -31.49
CA SER A 17 -9.83 48.00 -30.66
C SER A 17 -9.07 46.90 -31.47
N ALA A 18 -9.19 46.87 -32.77
CA ALA A 18 -8.59 45.84 -33.64
C ALA A 18 -7.13 46.15 -34.04
N MET A 19 -6.55 47.30 -33.66
CA MET A 19 -5.23 47.71 -34.15
C MET A 19 -4.09 47.59 -33.10
N ALA A 20 -4.32 46.97 -31.95
CA ALA A 20 -3.33 46.92 -30.86
C ALA A 20 -2.64 45.57 -30.71
N GLN A 21 -2.72 44.68 -31.71
CA GLN A 21 -1.99 43.42 -31.66
C GLN A 21 -0.57 43.61 -32.23
N LYS A 22 0.39 43.10 -31.47
CA LYS A 22 1.80 43.11 -31.74
C LYS A 22 2.30 41.71 -32.00
N THR A 23 3.15 41.50 -32.96
CA THR A 23 3.78 40.21 -33.18
C THR A 23 5.01 40.10 -32.30
N VAL A 24 4.98 39.16 -31.37
CA VAL A 24 6.12 38.81 -30.52
C VAL A 24 6.77 37.53 -31.02
N THR A 25 8.09 37.59 -31.18
CA THR A 25 8.91 36.46 -31.58
C THR A 25 9.94 36.13 -30.52
N GLY A 26 10.43 34.92 -30.49
CA GLY A 26 11.47 34.52 -29.54
C GLY A 26 11.91 33.09 -29.72
N VAL A 27 12.84 32.68 -28.87
CA VAL A 27 13.34 31.31 -28.82
C VAL A 27 13.08 30.76 -27.42
N VAL A 28 12.57 29.55 -27.35
CA VAL A 28 12.45 28.76 -26.10
C VAL A 28 13.56 27.73 -26.09
N SER A 29 14.39 27.79 -25.06
CA SER A 29 15.51 26.85 -24.85
C SER A 29 15.45 26.26 -23.43
N ASP A 30 16.26 25.23 -23.18
CA ASP A 30 16.52 24.74 -21.84
C ASP A 30 17.61 25.59 -21.12
N ASP A 31 17.94 25.24 -19.90
CA ASP A 31 18.99 25.86 -19.07
C ASP A 31 20.41 25.67 -19.63
N SER A 32 20.60 24.70 -20.52
CA SER A 32 21.85 24.43 -21.25
C SER A 32 21.93 25.19 -22.61
N GLY A 33 20.86 25.92 -22.98
CA GLY A 33 20.76 26.66 -24.24
C GLY A 33 20.33 25.81 -25.44
N ILE A 34 19.85 24.56 -25.20
CA ILE A 34 19.34 23.69 -26.27
C ILE A 34 17.91 24.12 -26.62
N PRO A 35 17.59 24.38 -27.93
CA PRO A 35 16.23 24.72 -28.31
C PRO A 35 15.22 23.65 -27.97
N LEU A 36 14.01 24.05 -27.53
CA LEU A 36 12.91 23.15 -27.17
C LEU A 36 11.83 23.16 -28.26
N PRO A 37 11.83 22.19 -29.18
CA PRO A 37 10.81 22.10 -30.24
C PRO A 37 9.49 21.59 -29.66
N GLY A 38 8.38 22.23 -30.07
CA GLY A 38 7.04 21.84 -29.62
C GLY A 38 6.66 22.42 -28.25
N ALA A 39 7.43 23.34 -27.68
CA ALA A 39 7.03 24.07 -26.49
C ALA A 39 5.76 24.90 -26.77
N SER A 40 4.85 24.94 -25.82
CA SER A 40 3.59 25.69 -25.92
C SER A 40 3.77 27.10 -25.40
N VAL A 41 3.38 28.10 -26.18
CA VAL A 41 3.39 29.53 -25.84
C VAL A 41 1.95 30.03 -25.94
N VAL A 42 1.31 30.34 -24.84
CA VAL A 42 -0.12 30.69 -24.76
C VAL A 42 -0.27 32.05 -24.07
N GLU A 43 -1.15 32.91 -24.60
CA GLU A 43 -1.55 34.13 -23.92
C GLU A 43 -2.48 33.77 -22.74
N GLN A 44 -2.06 34.10 -21.52
CA GLN A 44 -2.78 33.73 -20.28
C GLN A 44 -4.23 34.24 -20.30
N GLY A 45 -5.16 33.33 -20.00
CA GLY A 45 -6.59 33.64 -19.97
C GLY A 45 -7.30 33.65 -21.32
N THR A 46 -6.58 33.30 -22.41
CA THR A 46 -7.16 33.20 -23.76
C THR A 46 -6.90 31.83 -24.39
N SER A 47 -7.46 31.57 -25.58
CA SER A 47 -7.13 30.40 -26.40
C SER A 47 -6.08 30.70 -27.47
N ASN A 48 -5.44 31.87 -27.42
CA ASN A 48 -4.44 32.29 -28.37
C ASN A 48 -3.09 31.66 -27.99
N GLY A 49 -2.59 30.74 -28.79
CA GLY A 49 -1.34 30.05 -28.52
C GLY A 49 -0.68 29.46 -29.77
N VAL A 50 0.62 29.26 -29.70
CA VAL A 50 1.46 28.68 -30.75
C VAL A 50 2.42 27.67 -30.14
N SER A 51 2.94 26.76 -30.97
CA SER A 51 4.04 25.88 -30.58
C SER A 51 5.33 26.30 -31.24
N THR A 52 6.47 26.07 -30.59
CA THR A 52 7.80 26.36 -31.16
C THR A 52 8.15 25.39 -32.30
N ASP A 53 8.94 25.88 -33.25
CA ASP A 53 9.51 25.09 -34.34
C ASP A 53 10.70 24.20 -33.89
N PHE A 54 11.38 23.53 -34.85
CA PHE A 54 12.52 22.65 -34.56
C PHE A 54 13.73 23.37 -33.95
N ASP A 55 13.85 24.67 -34.19
CA ASP A 55 14.92 25.52 -33.67
C ASP A 55 14.45 26.29 -32.38
N GLY A 56 13.29 25.93 -31.84
CA GLY A 56 12.72 26.56 -30.66
C GLY A 56 12.10 27.93 -30.89
N ASN A 57 11.98 28.40 -32.15
CA ASN A 57 11.43 29.72 -32.44
C ASN A 57 9.90 29.70 -32.36
N TYR A 58 9.33 30.81 -31.93
CA TYR A 58 7.89 31.03 -31.97
C TYR A 58 7.55 32.43 -32.44
N SER A 59 6.35 32.62 -32.96
CA SER A 59 5.78 33.89 -33.36
C SER A 59 4.29 33.93 -32.99
N ILE A 60 3.91 34.83 -32.12
CA ILE A 60 2.53 34.96 -31.59
C ILE A 60 2.07 36.41 -31.69
N GLN A 61 0.78 36.63 -32.02
CA GLN A 61 0.17 37.94 -32.02
C GLN A 61 -0.57 38.16 -30.67
N VAL A 62 -0.12 39.16 -29.91
CA VAL A 62 -0.66 39.45 -28.57
C VAL A 62 -0.74 40.95 -28.36
N SER A 63 -1.52 41.37 -27.36
CA SER A 63 -1.59 42.74 -26.95
C SER A 63 -0.39 43.14 -26.07
N GLU A 64 0.00 44.41 -26.13
CA GLU A 64 1.00 44.97 -25.19
C GLU A 64 0.50 44.84 -23.77
N GLY A 65 1.34 44.33 -22.87
CA GLY A 65 0.98 43.99 -21.46
C GLY A 65 0.36 42.61 -21.25
N ALA A 66 0.15 41.82 -22.31
CA ALA A 66 -0.28 40.44 -22.17
C ALA A 66 0.78 39.60 -21.45
N VAL A 67 0.37 38.55 -20.73
CA VAL A 67 1.26 37.58 -20.10
C VAL A 67 1.29 36.32 -20.97
N LEU A 68 2.48 35.94 -21.41
CA LEU A 68 2.71 34.69 -22.12
C LEU A 68 3.07 33.60 -21.10
N GLU A 69 2.33 32.53 -21.11
CA GLU A 69 2.61 31.30 -20.39
C GLU A 69 3.33 30.32 -21.32
N ILE A 70 4.58 30.00 -21.00
CA ILE A 70 5.44 29.13 -21.80
C ILE A 70 5.65 27.83 -21.02
N SER A 71 5.26 26.71 -21.64
CA SER A 71 5.33 25.39 -21.01
C SER A 71 5.86 24.33 -21.97
N PHE A 72 6.59 23.35 -21.42
CA PHE A 72 7.05 22.18 -22.15
C PHE A 72 7.07 20.95 -21.22
N ILE A 73 6.84 19.76 -21.75
CA ILE A 73 6.78 18.53 -20.96
C ILE A 73 8.14 18.29 -20.28
N GLY A 74 8.15 18.19 -18.95
CA GLY A 74 9.37 17.99 -18.16
C GLY A 74 10.11 19.28 -17.80
N TYR A 75 9.48 20.45 -17.98
CA TYR A 75 10.03 21.76 -17.62
C TYR A 75 9.02 22.58 -16.82
N GLN A 76 9.53 23.47 -15.98
CA GLN A 76 8.70 24.40 -15.20
C GLN A 76 8.06 25.42 -16.13
N THR A 77 6.75 25.65 -15.95
CA THR A 77 6.04 26.69 -16.69
C THR A 77 6.54 28.06 -16.28
N MET A 78 6.85 28.90 -17.27
CA MET A 78 7.35 30.24 -17.07
C MET A 78 6.38 31.27 -17.64
N GLU A 79 6.14 32.34 -16.87
CA GLU A 79 5.32 33.47 -17.29
C GLU A 79 6.22 34.64 -17.70
N SER A 80 5.91 35.26 -18.83
CA SER A 80 6.62 36.44 -19.32
C SER A 80 5.66 37.52 -19.81
N THR A 81 5.80 38.72 -19.26
CA THR A 81 4.96 39.86 -19.66
C THR A 81 5.49 40.53 -20.91
N VAL A 82 4.62 40.73 -21.90
CA VAL A 82 4.93 41.43 -23.16
C VAL A 82 5.10 42.91 -22.93
N GLY A 83 6.33 43.37 -22.96
CA GLY A 83 6.67 44.77 -22.85
C GLY A 83 6.77 45.46 -24.23
N SER A 84 7.58 46.52 -24.31
CA SER A 84 7.85 47.29 -25.56
C SER A 84 8.71 46.49 -26.56
N SER A 85 9.41 45.46 -26.15
CA SER A 85 10.24 44.61 -27.01
C SER A 85 9.41 43.61 -27.84
N ASP A 86 9.77 43.42 -29.11
CA ASP A 86 9.13 42.46 -30.02
C ASP A 86 9.80 41.08 -29.96
N ALA A 87 10.90 40.95 -29.22
CA ALA A 87 11.62 39.69 -29.07
C ALA A 87 11.66 39.29 -27.58
N ILE A 88 11.12 38.11 -27.25
CA ILE A 88 11.12 37.52 -25.90
C ILE A 88 11.66 36.10 -26.04
N SER A 89 12.91 35.89 -25.64
CA SER A 89 13.50 34.55 -25.56
C SER A 89 13.50 34.10 -24.10
N VAL A 90 13.16 32.82 -23.90
CA VAL A 90 12.96 32.25 -22.56
C VAL A 90 13.74 30.96 -22.43
N SER A 91 14.43 30.80 -21.31
CA SER A 91 15.07 29.55 -20.90
C SER A 91 14.20 28.88 -19.82
N LEU A 92 13.67 27.71 -20.15
CA LEU A 92 12.88 26.91 -19.19
C LEU A 92 13.83 26.05 -18.34
N GLN A 93 13.55 26.00 -17.06
CA GLN A 93 14.25 25.12 -16.14
C GLN A 93 13.60 23.73 -16.18
N SER A 94 14.43 22.69 -16.20
CA SER A 94 13.95 21.31 -16.13
C SER A 94 13.13 21.08 -14.85
N ASP A 95 11.93 20.53 -14.99
CA ASP A 95 11.07 20.15 -13.85
C ASP A 95 11.61 18.90 -13.14
N ASN A 96 12.71 18.32 -13.64
CA ASN A 96 13.37 17.16 -13.04
C ASN A 96 14.24 17.50 -11.83
N GLU A 97 14.33 18.75 -11.41
CA GLU A 97 14.77 19.13 -10.07
C GLU A 97 13.60 19.14 -9.06
N LEU A 98 12.77 18.14 -9.04
CA LEU A 98 12.37 17.60 -7.75
C LEU A 98 13.68 17.00 -7.19
N ASP A 99 14.45 17.79 -6.46
CA ASP A 99 15.46 17.28 -5.54
C ASP A 99 14.74 16.22 -4.71
N GLU A 100 14.84 14.96 -5.09
CA GLU A 100 14.32 13.87 -4.27
C GLU A 100 15.14 13.89 -2.99
N ILE A 101 14.64 14.65 -2.03
CA ILE A 101 15.25 14.78 -0.70
C ILE A 101 15.08 13.41 -0.04
N VAL A 102 16.15 12.69 0.07
CA VAL A 102 16.21 11.46 0.84
C VAL A 102 16.56 11.85 2.27
N LEU A 103 15.66 11.57 3.20
CA LEU A 103 15.99 11.69 4.60
C LEU A 103 17.08 10.67 4.93
N THR A 104 18.21 11.19 5.37
CA THR A 104 19.26 10.31 5.91
C THR A 104 18.75 9.68 7.19
N ALA A 105 19.36 8.60 7.57
CA ALA A 105 19.07 7.85 8.79
C ALA A 105 19.07 8.68 10.09
N LEU A 106 19.59 9.89 10.07
CA LEU A 106 19.56 10.85 11.20
C LEU A 106 18.42 11.89 11.09
N GLY A 107 17.50 11.74 10.10
CA GLY A 107 16.45 12.72 9.84
C GLY A 107 16.98 14.02 9.20
N LEU A 108 18.20 14.02 8.68
CA LEU A 108 18.77 15.14 7.93
C LEU A 108 18.36 14.99 6.46
N GLU A 109 17.82 16.06 5.90
CA GLU A 109 17.53 16.13 4.48
C GLU A 109 18.83 16.16 3.67
N LYS A 110 19.00 15.24 2.72
CA LYS A 110 20.13 15.16 1.82
C LYS A 110 19.64 14.93 0.40
N LYS A 111 20.29 15.55 -0.58
CA LYS A 111 19.99 15.28 -1.99
C LYS A 111 20.29 13.81 -2.31
N LYS A 112 19.44 13.18 -3.12
CA LYS A 112 19.59 11.77 -3.52
C LYS A 112 20.94 11.49 -4.18
N ASP A 113 21.42 12.41 -4.98
CA ASP A 113 22.69 12.28 -5.70
C ASP A 113 23.92 12.28 -4.78
N ASP A 114 23.77 12.84 -3.58
CA ASP A 114 24.81 12.83 -2.54
C ASP A 114 24.80 11.56 -1.67
N ASP A 115 23.76 10.71 -1.82
CA ASP A 115 23.63 9.50 -1.03
C ASP A 115 24.26 8.30 -1.74
N LEU A 116 25.44 7.91 -1.28
CA LEU A 116 26.16 6.71 -1.72
C LEU A 116 25.51 5.40 -1.25
N SER A 117 24.44 5.48 -0.45
CA SER A 117 23.70 4.31 0.02
C SER A 117 22.58 3.93 -0.97
N SER A 118 22.30 2.63 -1.09
CA SER A 118 21.15 2.17 -1.89
C SER A 118 19.86 2.37 -1.09
N THR A 119 19.33 3.58 -1.11
CA THR A 119 18.05 3.93 -0.49
C THR A 119 16.91 3.86 -1.48
N THR A 120 15.71 3.57 -1.00
CA THR A 120 14.47 3.64 -1.78
C THR A 120 13.39 4.19 -0.88
N LYS A 121 12.80 5.32 -1.27
CA LYS A 121 11.65 5.93 -0.59
C LYS A 121 10.36 5.45 -1.25
N VAL A 122 9.38 5.10 -0.45
CA VAL A 122 8.03 4.73 -0.87
C VAL A 122 7.07 5.72 -0.26
N GLU A 123 6.37 6.45 -1.11
CA GLU A 123 5.39 7.43 -0.68
C GLU A 123 4.09 6.77 -0.21
N VAL A 124 3.39 7.46 0.67
CA VAL A 124 2.19 6.93 1.34
C VAL A 124 1.07 6.54 0.36
N GLU A 125 0.91 7.27 -0.72
CA GLU A 125 -0.11 6.99 -1.75
C GLU A 125 0.07 5.61 -2.37
N GLN A 126 1.32 5.18 -2.52
CA GLN A 126 1.64 3.85 -3.04
C GLN A 126 1.32 2.75 -2.03
N LEU A 127 1.47 3.03 -0.73
CA LEU A 127 1.15 2.09 0.34
C LEU A 127 -0.37 1.92 0.49
N GLN A 128 -1.11 3.02 0.45
CA GLN A 128 -2.56 3.04 0.67
C GLN A 128 -3.36 2.45 -0.50
N ARG A 129 -2.85 2.56 -1.74
CA ARG A 129 -3.52 1.98 -2.93
C ARG A 129 -3.70 0.47 -2.86
N SER A 130 -2.90 -0.23 -2.10
CA SER A 130 -3.02 -1.68 -1.95
C SER A 130 -4.13 -2.13 -0.99
N GLY A 131 -4.71 -1.21 -0.19
CA GLY A 131 -5.77 -1.54 0.78
C GLY A 131 -5.35 -2.53 1.88
N GLU A 132 -4.06 -2.67 2.10
CA GLU A 132 -3.51 -3.60 3.08
C GLU A 132 -3.63 -3.07 4.50
N SER A 133 -3.93 -3.97 5.43
CA SER A 133 -4.15 -3.64 6.85
C SER A 133 -2.89 -3.23 7.61
N GLY A 134 -1.72 -3.55 7.07
CA GLY A 134 -0.43 -3.30 7.70
C GLY A 134 0.57 -2.62 6.76
N VAL A 135 1.47 -1.85 7.37
CA VAL A 135 2.54 -1.11 6.66
C VAL A 135 3.41 -2.03 5.82
N LEU A 136 3.78 -3.17 6.39
CA LEU A 136 4.66 -4.13 5.73
C LEU A 136 3.99 -4.75 4.50
N GLN A 137 2.73 -5.12 4.65
CA GLN A 137 1.97 -5.70 3.56
C GLN A 137 1.88 -4.72 2.39
N GLY A 138 1.66 -3.44 2.68
CA GLY A 138 1.63 -2.37 1.68
C GLY A 138 2.96 -2.18 0.93
N LEU A 139 4.10 -2.49 1.55
CA LEU A 139 5.43 -2.42 0.93
C LEU A 139 5.72 -3.59 -0.02
N SER A 140 4.98 -4.69 0.09
CA SER A 140 5.24 -5.88 -0.72
C SER A 140 5.11 -5.57 -2.22
N GLY A 141 6.14 -5.89 -2.99
CA GLY A 141 6.19 -5.63 -4.42
C GLY A 141 6.40 -4.16 -4.83
N LYS A 142 6.51 -3.21 -3.89
CA LYS A 142 6.73 -1.78 -4.18
C LYS A 142 8.21 -1.40 -4.24
N THR A 143 9.06 -2.19 -3.62
CA THR A 143 10.48 -1.87 -3.50
C THR A 143 11.33 -3.05 -3.94
N SER A 144 12.28 -2.80 -4.85
CA SER A 144 13.22 -3.84 -5.30
C SER A 144 14.09 -4.35 -4.15
N GLY A 145 14.35 -5.66 -4.10
CA GLY A 145 15.19 -6.29 -3.07
C GLY A 145 14.60 -6.32 -1.67
N VAL A 146 13.30 -6.08 -1.53
CA VAL A 146 12.53 -6.27 -0.30
C VAL A 146 11.61 -7.46 -0.49
N ASN A 147 11.79 -8.49 0.33
CA ASN A 147 10.93 -9.65 0.38
C ASN A 147 10.13 -9.63 1.67
N ILE A 148 8.81 -9.65 1.55
CA ILE A 148 7.87 -9.64 2.68
C ILE A 148 7.01 -10.88 2.58
N THR A 149 7.12 -11.74 3.58
CA THR A 149 6.33 -12.97 3.68
C THR A 149 5.42 -12.87 4.89
N ARG A 150 4.12 -13.02 4.69
CA ARG A 150 3.15 -13.11 5.79
C ARG A 150 3.33 -14.43 6.53
N ASN A 151 3.26 -14.39 7.85
CA ASN A 151 3.34 -15.59 8.67
C ASN A 151 2.07 -16.44 8.57
N SER A 152 0.92 -15.80 8.39
CA SER A 152 -0.40 -16.41 8.28
C SER A 152 -1.38 -15.47 7.56
N GLY A 153 -2.55 -16.00 7.19
CA GLY A 153 -3.71 -15.22 6.76
C GLY A 153 -4.60 -14.72 7.90
N ASP A 154 -4.25 -15.04 9.15
CA ASP A 154 -5.05 -14.60 10.30
C ASP A 154 -4.96 -13.08 10.53
N PRO A 155 -6.04 -12.46 11.02
CA PRO A 155 -6.06 -11.05 11.38
C PRO A 155 -4.92 -10.68 12.34
N GLY A 156 -4.26 -9.55 12.07
CA GLY A 156 -3.15 -9.07 12.90
C GLY A 156 -1.87 -9.91 12.85
N SER A 157 -1.79 -10.94 11.98
CA SER A 157 -0.60 -11.76 11.85
C SER A 157 0.61 -10.93 11.43
N GLY A 158 1.78 -11.30 11.97
CA GLY A 158 3.05 -10.67 11.62
C GLY A 158 3.51 -11.00 10.21
N ALA A 159 4.48 -10.23 9.74
CA ALA A 159 5.18 -10.48 8.50
C ALA A 159 6.70 -10.54 8.75
N TYR A 160 7.36 -11.43 8.05
CA TYR A 160 8.81 -11.52 7.99
C TYR A 160 9.30 -10.63 6.85
N ILE A 161 10.28 -9.79 7.17
CA ILE A 161 10.90 -8.89 6.18
C ILE A 161 12.35 -9.31 5.98
N GLN A 162 12.77 -9.31 4.72
CA GLN A 162 14.13 -9.58 4.35
C GLN A 162 14.60 -8.60 3.27
N LEU A 163 15.78 -8.01 3.48
CA LEU A 163 16.40 -7.10 2.53
C LEU A 163 17.59 -7.80 1.87
N ARG A 164 17.59 -7.87 0.52
CA ARG A 164 18.66 -8.46 -0.30
C ARG A 164 18.96 -9.95 -0.04
N GLY A 165 18.09 -10.67 0.67
CA GLY A 165 18.28 -12.09 0.96
C GLY A 165 18.85 -12.39 2.35
N GLN A 166 19.29 -13.63 2.57
CA GLN A 166 19.84 -14.07 3.86
C GLN A 166 21.30 -13.65 3.98
N ASN A 167 21.63 -12.94 5.04
CA ASN A 167 22.98 -12.46 5.34
C ASN A 167 23.66 -13.27 6.45
N THR A 168 22.91 -14.05 7.23
CA THR A 168 23.42 -14.85 8.34
C THR A 168 22.76 -16.23 8.35
N ILE A 169 23.53 -17.24 8.79
CA ILE A 169 23.06 -18.62 8.89
C ILE A 169 22.31 -18.85 10.21
N ASN A 170 22.80 -18.26 11.31
CA ASN A 170 22.30 -18.52 12.67
C ASN A 170 21.70 -17.28 13.36
N GLY A 171 21.62 -16.14 12.67
CA GLY A 171 21.10 -14.89 13.22
C GLY A 171 19.76 -14.47 12.61
N ASP A 172 19.16 -13.44 13.19
CA ASP A 172 18.00 -12.78 12.62
C ASP A 172 18.40 -12.01 11.35
N ASN A 173 17.71 -12.27 10.25
CA ASN A 173 17.88 -11.58 8.96
C ASN A 173 16.93 -10.39 8.77
N SER A 174 16.14 -10.08 9.79
CA SER A 174 15.20 -8.96 9.73
C SER A 174 15.95 -7.62 9.76
N PRO A 175 15.48 -6.60 9.00
CA PRO A 175 16.04 -5.26 9.10
C PRO A 175 15.69 -4.61 10.44
N LEU A 176 16.50 -3.64 10.84
CA LEU A 176 16.18 -2.75 11.95
C LEU A 176 15.01 -1.84 11.54
N ILE A 177 14.08 -1.58 12.45
CA ILE A 177 12.95 -0.70 12.20
C ILE A 177 13.07 0.55 13.04
N VAL A 178 12.95 1.70 12.39
CA VAL A 178 13.01 3.02 13.00
C VAL A 178 11.71 3.75 12.71
N LEU A 179 11.01 4.19 13.74
CA LEU A 179 9.79 4.98 13.66
C LEU A 179 10.07 6.38 14.22
N ASP A 180 9.93 7.41 13.40
CA ASP A 180 10.18 8.82 13.76
C ASP A 180 11.52 9.02 14.52
N GLY A 181 12.57 8.29 14.12
CA GLY A 181 13.90 8.33 14.73
C GLY A 181 14.10 7.38 15.92
N ALA A 182 13.07 6.74 16.43
CA ALA A 182 13.15 5.76 17.51
C ALA A 182 13.24 4.33 16.98
N ILE A 183 14.19 3.54 17.49
CA ILE A 183 14.28 2.12 17.14
C ILE A 183 13.14 1.36 17.81
N ILE A 184 12.35 0.64 17.01
CA ILE A 184 11.26 -0.21 17.48
C ILE A 184 11.54 -1.68 17.20
N SER A 185 11.05 -2.55 18.08
CA SER A 185 11.17 -4.00 17.90
C SER A 185 10.06 -4.53 16.98
N ASN A 186 10.44 -5.39 16.04
CA ASN A 186 9.49 -6.20 15.27
C ASN A 186 9.30 -7.59 15.88
N SER A 187 9.74 -7.82 17.12
CA SER A 187 9.55 -9.12 17.77
C SER A 187 8.07 -9.44 17.91
N ALA A 188 7.75 -10.70 17.67
CA ALA A 188 6.40 -11.22 17.90
C ALA A 188 6.00 -11.09 19.37
N ILE A 189 4.74 -10.73 19.60
CA ILE A 189 4.18 -10.63 20.97
C ILE A 189 3.76 -12.03 21.41
N GLY A 190 4.30 -12.49 22.53
CA GLY A 190 3.89 -13.73 23.15
C GLY A 190 4.74 -14.94 22.79
N GLY A 191 5.86 -15.13 23.29
CA GLY A 191 6.75 -16.29 23.30
C GLY A 191 6.55 -17.37 22.21
N SER A 192 7.50 -18.22 22.00
CA SER A 192 7.42 -19.34 21.05
C SER A 192 6.43 -20.41 21.52
N THR A 193 5.14 -20.16 21.34
CA THR A 193 4.10 -21.19 21.53
C THR A 193 3.89 -21.86 20.17
N GLY A 194 4.34 -23.09 20.03
CA GLY A 194 4.23 -23.83 18.75
C GLY A 194 2.77 -23.89 18.27
N GLY A 195 2.56 -23.54 17.01
CA GLY A 195 1.26 -23.60 16.35
C GLY A 195 0.35 -22.38 16.54
N VAL A 196 0.77 -21.34 17.26
CA VAL A 196 0.01 -20.09 17.40
C VAL A 196 0.61 -19.01 16.52
N VAL A 197 -0.24 -18.36 15.72
CA VAL A 197 0.15 -17.20 14.92
C VAL A 197 0.48 -16.03 15.84
N GLN A 198 1.67 -15.49 15.68
CA GLN A 198 2.14 -14.38 16.51
C GLN A 198 1.85 -13.06 15.84
N GLN A 199 1.35 -12.10 16.61
CA GLN A 199 1.13 -10.73 16.15
C GLN A 199 2.45 -9.96 16.12
N SER A 200 2.57 -9.03 15.19
CA SER A 200 3.72 -8.13 15.07
C SER A 200 3.39 -6.76 15.66
N ARG A 201 4.35 -6.16 16.37
CA ARG A 201 4.27 -4.77 16.85
C ARG A 201 4.10 -3.75 15.74
N LEU A 202 4.52 -4.07 14.53
CA LEU A 202 4.31 -3.18 13.38
C LEU A 202 2.84 -3.05 12.96
N ASN A 203 2.02 -4.01 13.34
CA ASN A 203 0.58 -3.90 13.10
C ASN A 203 -0.11 -2.90 14.03
N ASP A 204 0.57 -2.47 15.11
CA ASP A 204 0.07 -1.41 16.00
C ASP A 204 0.13 -0.03 15.32
N ILE A 205 0.97 0.12 14.28
CA ILE A 205 1.09 1.36 13.52
C ILE A 205 -0.05 1.44 12.50
N ASN A 206 -0.78 2.55 12.54
CA ASN A 206 -1.80 2.80 11.53
C ASN A 206 -1.16 3.24 10.20
N PRO A 207 -1.37 2.52 9.09
CA PRO A 207 -0.84 2.91 7.78
C PRO A 207 -1.28 4.31 7.32
N GLU A 208 -2.45 4.77 7.75
CA GLU A 208 -2.96 6.11 7.43
C GLU A 208 -2.17 7.24 8.07
N ASP A 209 -1.45 6.95 9.17
CA ASP A 209 -0.62 7.93 9.87
C ASP A 209 0.81 8.02 9.32
N ILE A 210 1.16 7.21 8.31
CA ILE A 210 2.48 7.20 7.71
C ILE A 210 2.57 8.25 6.61
N ALA A 211 3.67 8.98 6.58
CA ALA A 211 4.01 9.91 5.51
C ALA A 211 4.86 9.22 4.44
N SER A 212 5.91 8.52 4.87
CA SER A 212 6.81 7.81 3.96
C SER A 212 7.47 6.61 4.64
N VAL A 213 7.96 5.69 3.81
CA VAL A 213 8.79 4.58 4.27
C VAL A 213 10.06 4.55 3.42
N THR A 214 11.20 4.73 4.07
CA THR A 214 12.51 4.68 3.43
C THR A 214 13.21 3.37 3.78
N VAL A 215 13.63 2.65 2.75
CA VAL A 215 14.36 1.39 2.89
C VAL A 215 15.83 1.64 2.59
N ILE A 216 16.70 1.50 3.61
CA ILE A 216 18.15 1.60 3.48
C ILE A 216 18.72 0.19 3.42
N LYS A 217 19.26 -0.17 2.26
CA LYS A 217 19.66 -1.55 1.97
C LYS A 217 21.15 -1.77 2.23
N GLY A 218 21.47 -2.82 2.97
CA GLY A 218 22.84 -3.30 3.17
C GLY A 218 23.57 -2.64 4.33
N ALA A 219 24.86 -2.90 4.41
CA ALA A 219 25.71 -2.54 5.55
C ALA A 219 25.96 -1.02 5.72
N SER A 220 25.62 -0.19 4.73
CA SER A 220 25.72 1.27 4.86
C SER A 220 24.86 1.82 6.00
N ALA A 221 23.73 1.18 6.24
CA ALA A 221 22.86 1.50 7.37
C ALA A 221 23.52 1.25 8.74
N ALA A 222 24.44 0.28 8.82
CA ALA A 222 25.15 -0.04 10.05
C ALA A 222 26.12 1.07 10.48
N ALA A 223 26.58 1.90 9.55
CA ALA A 223 27.43 3.06 9.86
C ALA A 223 26.69 4.09 10.73
N ILE A 224 25.37 4.13 10.65
CA ILE A 224 24.54 5.13 11.32
C ILE A 224 23.83 4.54 12.53
N TYR A 225 23.24 3.34 12.37
CA TYR A 225 22.43 2.67 13.40
C TYR A 225 23.20 1.57 14.16
N GLY A 226 24.50 1.41 13.88
CA GLY A 226 25.33 0.38 14.50
C GLY A 226 25.11 -1.02 13.92
N THR A 227 25.73 -2.02 14.56
CA THR A 227 25.78 -3.41 14.08
C THR A 227 24.41 -4.07 13.95
N GLY A 228 23.40 -3.63 14.73
CA GLY A 228 22.03 -4.12 14.62
C GLY A 228 21.36 -3.81 13.27
N ALA A 229 21.91 -2.87 12.50
CA ALA A 229 21.44 -2.49 11.18
C ALA A 229 22.18 -3.19 10.02
N ALA A 230 22.97 -4.21 10.29
CA ALA A 230 23.76 -4.93 9.28
C ALA A 230 22.88 -5.52 8.15
N ASN A 231 21.63 -5.88 8.45
CA ASN A 231 20.64 -6.39 7.49
C ASN A 231 19.85 -5.28 6.77
N GLY A 232 20.24 -4.01 7.00
CA GLY A 232 19.52 -2.84 6.51
C GLY A 232 18.55 -2.25 7.53
N VAL A 233 17.93 -1.13 7.17
CA VAL A 233 17.01 -0.38 8.01
C VAL A 233 15.75 -0.03 7.24
N LEU A 234 14.60 -0.12 7.92
CA LEU A 234 13.32 0.40 7.49
C LEU A 234 13.02 1.65 8.33
N VAL A 235 13.10 2.83 7.72
CA VAL A 235 12.76 4.10 8.37
C VAL A 235 11.33 4.45 8.02
N ILE A 236 10.48 4.54 9.03
CA ILE A 236 9.07 4.89 8.90
C ILE A 236 8.88 6.29 9.46
N GLU A 237 8.39 7.18 8.64
CA GLU A 237 8.05 8.54 9.02
C GLU A 237 6.57 8.72 9.06
N THR A 238 6.10 9.35 10.11
CA THR A 238 4.69 9.59 10.31
C THR A 238 4.29 11.01 9.89
N LYS A 239 3.03 11.17 9.53
CA LYS A 239 2.47 12.46 9.12
C LYS A 239 2.62 13.50 10.20
N ARG A 240 3.12 14.66 9.78
CA ARG A 240 3.18 15.92 10.55
C ARG A 240 2.32 16.91 9.78
N GLY A 241 1.65 17.85 10.35
CA GLY A 241 0.78 18.78 9.62
C GLY A 241 1.35 19.22 8.25
N SER A 242 0.49 19.37 7.24
CA SER A 242 0.89 19.64 5.85
C SER A 242 1.65 20.98 5.75
N SER A 243 2.76 21.01 5.00
CA SER A 243 3.50 22.25 4.69
C SER A 243 2.88 23.03 3.53
N ASP A 244 2.07 22.38 2.70
CA ASP A 244 1.70 22.89 1.37
C ASP A 244 0.40 23.71 1.39
N SER A 245 -0.37 23.65 2.48
CA SER A 245 -1.61 24.41 2.61
C SER A 245 -1.72 25.06 3.98
N LYS A 246 -1.88 26.39 4.03
CA LYS A 246 -2.20 27.10 5.27
C LYS A 246 -3.67 26.83 5.64
N GLY A 247 -3.92 26.56 6.92
CA GLY A 247 -5.26 26.37 7.45
C GLY A 247 -5.58 24.94 7.88
N TRP A 248 -6.86 24.63 8.00
CA TRP A 248 -7.36 23.35 8.43
C TRP A 248 -7.61 22.41 7.25
N SER A 249 -7.19 21.18 7.38
CA SER A 249 -7.54 20.06 6.49
C SER A 249 -8.13 18.92 7.31
N VAL A 250 -9.24 18.36 6.82
CA VAL A 250 -9.92 17.24 7.44
C VAL A 250 -10.02 16.11 6.43
N ASN A 251 -9.53 14.93 6.79
CA ASN A 251 -9.67 13.73 5.98
C ASN A 251 -10.46 12.68 6.77
N VAL A 252 -11.50 12.13 6.17
CA VAL A 252 -12.31 11.07 6.76
C VAL A 252 -12.31 9.87 5.81
N LYS A 253 -11.92 8.71 6.34
CA LYS A 253 -11.96 7.44 5.62
C LYS A 253 -12.86 6.47 6.35
N SER A 254 -13.75 5.82 5.61
CA SER A 254 -14.54 4.68 6.08
C SER A 254 -14.52 3.61 5.00
N ALA A 255 -14.11 2.41 5.35
CA ALA A 255 -14.02 1.29 4.42
C ALA A 255 -14.56 0.01 5.06
N ILE A 256 -15.19 -0.82 4.23
CA ILE A 256 -15.64 -2.17 4.60
C ILE A 256 -15.09 -3.11 3.55
N SER A 257 -14.46 -4.20 4.01
CA SER A 257 -14.05 -5.29 3.13
C SER A 257 -14.57 -6.64 3.61
N VAL A 258 -14.68 -7.57 2.67
CA VAL A 258 -15.18 -8.93 2.93
C VAL A 258 -14.17 -9.92 2.41
N ASP A 259 -13.70 -10.78 3.29
CA ASP A 259 -12.76 -11.86 2.97
C ASP A 259 -13.53 -13.16 2.80
N GLN A 260 -13.31 -13.86 1.68
CA GLN A 260 -13.97 -15.13 1.37
C GLN A 260 -12.95 -16.14 0.86
N ILE A 261 -13.18 -17.40 1.18
CA ILE A 261 -12.38 -18.48 0.59
C ILE A 261 -12.80 -18.63 -0.87
N ASN A 262 -11.88 -18.35 -1.78
CA ASN A 262 -12.14 -18.40 -3.23
C ASN A 262 -11.65 -19.71 -3.90
N ALA A 263 -10.77 -20.46 -3.25
CA ALA A 263 -10.22 -21.69 -3.80
C ALA A 263 -10.28 -22.83 -2.80
N GLU A 264 -10.71 -23.98 -3.27
CA GLU A 264 -10.75 -25.21 -2.49
C GLU A 264 -10.13 -26.35 -3.26
N TRP A 265 -9.40 -27.19 -2.53
CA TRP A 265 -8.92 -28.45 -3.07
C TRP A 265 -10.10 -29.43 -3.21
N LYS A 266 -10.26 -30.01 -4.39
CA LYS A 266 -11.19 -31.12 -4.55
C LYS A 266 -10.80 -32.23 -3.60
N LYS A 267 -11.68 -32.57 -2.67
CA LYS A 267 -11.50 -33.69 -1.77
C LYS A 267 -12.01 -34.94 -2.43
N GLN A 268 -11.28 -36.02 -2.24
CA GLN A 268 -11.72 -37.32 -2.73
C GLN A 268 -12.91 -37.82 -1.87
N SER A 269 -13.84 -38.54 -2.48
CA SER A 269 -15.05 -39.07 -1.84
C SER A 269 -15.24 -40.58 -2.08
N THR A 270 -14.27 -41.23 -2.70
CA THR A 270 -14.35 -42.62 -3.06
C THR A 270 -13.84 -43.55 -1.97
N TRP A 271 -12.72 -43.13 -1.34
CA TRP A 271 -12.01 -43.96 -0.37
C TRP A 271 -12.15 -43.42 1.05
N GLY A 272 -12.43 -44.29 1.99
CA GLY A 272 -12.48 -44.03 3.40
C GLY A 272 -11.16 -44.31 4.11
N GLN A 273 -11.22 -44.51 5.42
CA GLN A 273 -10.05 -44.68 6.27
C GLN A 273 -9.62 -46.13 6.47
N GLY A 274 -10.12 -47.06 5.67
CA GLY A 274 -9.79 -48.48 5.79
C GLY A 274 -8.33 -48.81 5.42
N PHE A 275 -8.04 -50.09 5.42
CA PHE A 275 -6.75 -50.64 5.11
C PHE A 275 -6.91 -51.68 3.99
N ASP A 276 -6.07 -51.67 2.96
CA ASP A 276 -6.09 -52.60 1.82
C ASP A 276 -7.48 -52.82 1.20
N GLY A 277 -8.24 -51.78 1.01
CA GLY A 277 -9.55 -51.81 0.37
C GLY A 277 -10.71 -52.26 1.26
N ILE A 278 -10.47 -52.60 2.51
CA ILE A 278 -11.48 -53.02 3.47
C ILE A 278 -11.41 -52.22 4.77
N TRP A 279 -12.54 -52.08 5.43
CA TRP A 279 -12.57 -51.61 6.81
C TRP A 279 -12.13 -52.74 7.72
N SER A 280 -11.00 -52.63 8.38
CA SER A 280 -10.53 -53.59 9.36
C SER A 280 -10.78 -53.06 10.77
N GLY A 281 -11.86 -53.47 11.37
CA GLY A 281 -12.25 -53.18 12.75
C GLY A 281 -11.75 -54.19 13.76
N SER A 282 -10.55 -54.77 13.59
CA SER A 282 -10.00 -55.66 14.64
C SER A 282 -9.78 -54.91 15.93
N PRO A 283 -10.38 -55.33 17.07
CA PRO A 283 -10.07 -54.79 18.38
C PRO A 283 -8.58 -54.92 18.68
N GLY A 284 -7.88 -53.80 18.89
CA GLY A 284 -6.43 -53.77 19.13
C GLY A 284 -5.59 -53.38 17.92
N VAL A 285 -6.10 -53.44 16.70
CA VAL A 285 -5.51 -52.73 15.54
C VAL A 285 -6.21 -51.40 15.44
N GLY A 286 -5.84 -50.52 16.35
CA GLY A 286 -6.49 -49.22 16.44
C GLY A 286 -6.50 -48.52 15.11
N PHE A 287 -7.52 -47.73 14.89
CA PHE A 287 -7.70 -46.72 13.85
C PHE A 287 -6.46 -45.96 13.44
N TYR A 288 -5.41 -46.10 14.22
CA TYR A 288 -4.17 -45.37 14.17
C TYR A 288 -3.00 -46.36 14.31
N ASN A 289 -2.82 -47.18 13.29
CA ASN A 289 -1.50 -47.75 13.13
C ASN A 289 -0.63 -46.69 12.44
N GLN A 290 0.03 -45.86 13.20
CA GLN A 290 0.97 -44.83 12.70
C GLN A 290 2.13 -45.45 11.89
N SER A 291 2.31 -46.76 11.92
CA SER A 291 3.37 -47.44 11.22
C SER A 291 2.99 -47.87 9.79
N THR A 292 1.73 -47.77 9.38
CA THR A 292 1.28 -48.12 8.04
C THR A 292 0.80 -46.87 7.30
N SER A 293 1.74 -46.09 6.85
CA SER A 293 1.50 -44.84 6.12
C SER A 293 1.12 -45.03 4.65
N VAL A 294 0.85 -46.23 4.16
CA VAL A 294 0.80 -46.52 2.73
C VAL A 294 -0.32 -47.46 2.36
N THR A 295 -1.57 -47.04 2.51
CA THR A 295 -2.65 -47.86 1.98
C THR A 295 -3.72 -46.98 1.35
N TYR A 296 -4.31 -47.47 0.26
CA TYR A 296 -5.59 -46.97 -0.17
C TYR A 296 -6.63 -47.48 0.84
N GLY A 297 -7.51 -46.59 1.30
CA GLY A 297 -8.54 -46.92 2.28
C GLY A 297 -9.56 -47.95 1.80
N ASP A 298 -10.66 -48.09 2.52
CA ASP A 298 -11.82 -48.86 2.08
C ASP A 298 -12.67 -48.07 1.07
N GLU A 299 -13.25 -48.73 0.09
CA GLU A 299 -14.18 -48.11 -0.85
C GLU A 299 -15.51 -47.82 -0.17
N ILE A 300 -15.86 -46.53 -0.04
CA ILE A 300 -17.06 -46.07 0.67
C ILE A 300 -18.35 -46.63 0.06
N SER A 301 -18.40 -46.82 -1.26
CA SER A 301 -19.56 -47.34 -1.96
C SER A 301 -19.92 -48.78 -1.55
N LEU A 302 -18.92 -49.53 -1.12
CA LEU A 302 -19.08 -50.96 -0.73
C LEU A 302 -19.54 -51.13 0.73
N ARG A 303 -19.55 -50.09 1.54
CA ARG A 303 -20.08 -50.14 2.91
C ARG A 303 -21.57 -50.52 2.91
N SER A 304 -22.05 -51.13 3.97
CA SER A 304 -23.45 -51.57 4.10
C SER A 304 -24.46 -50.39 4.14
N GLY A 305 -24.04 -49.24 4.62
CA GLY A 305 -24.93 -48.12 4.93
C GLY A 305 -25.48 -48.17 6.35
N GLY A 306 -26.09 -47.07 6.80
CA GLY A 306 -26.62 -46.95 8.16
C GLY A 306 -25.62 -46.43 9.19
N ALA A 307 -25.88 -46.64 10.46
CA ALA A 307 -25.01 -46.25 11.55
C ALA A 307 -23.79 -47.17 11.65
N ASP A 308 -22.68 -46.61 12.13
CA ASP A 308 -21.50 -47.40 12.47
C ASP A 308 -21.73 -48.17 13.76
N ASP A 309 -21.15 -49.37 13.87
CA ASP A 309 -21.19 -50.19 15.09
C ASP A 309 -20.00 -49.83 15.97
N TYR A 310 -20.29 -49.51 17.22
CA TYR A 310 -19.28 -49.07 18.19
C TYR A 310 -19.05 -50.09 19.28
N ASP A 311 -17.78 -50.27 19.65
CA ASP A 311 -17.39 -50.97 20.90
C ASP A 311 -17.07 -49.90 21.96
N PHE A 312 -17.76 -49.98 23.07
CA PHE A 312 -17.58 -49.12 24.23
C PHE A 312 -16.78 -49.76 25.38
N SER A 313 -16.29 -50.98 25.21
CA SER A 313 -15.55 -51.67 26.27
C SER A 313 -14.24 -50.99 26.65
N GLY A 314 -13.61 -50.30 25.74
CA GLY A 314 -12.41 -49.50 25.91
C GLY A 314 -12.66 -48.05 26.38
N GLY A 315 -13.92 -47.68 26.63
CA GLY A 315 -14.32 -46.30 26.93
C GLY A 315 -15.00 -45.61 25.73
N TYR A 316 -15.56 -44.45 25.97
CA TYR A 316 -16.23 -43.65 24.96
C TYR A 316 -16.06 -42.17 25.19
N PHE A 317 -16.20 -41.40 24.13
CA PHE A 317 -16.34 -39.95 24.17
C PHE A 317 -17.83 -39.61 24.04
N GLU A 318 -18.31 -38.73 24.90
CA GLU A 318 -19.68 -38.21 24.83
C GLU A 318 -19.64 -36.81 24.19
N THR A 319 -20.35 -36.67 23.12
CA THR A 319 -20.47 -35.40 22.42
C THR A 319 -21.42 -34.45 23.16
N PRO A 320 -21.34 -33.12 22.96
CA PRO A 320 -22.25 -32.16 23.62
C PRO A 320 -23.74 -32.40 23.36
N ASP A 321 -24.09 -33.10 22.29
CA ASP A 321 -25.46 -33.49 21.96
C ASP A 321 -25.85 -34.87 22.51
N GLY A 322 -25.02 -35.44 23.39
CA GLY A 322 -25.30 -36.69 24.12
C GLY A 322 -25.05 -37.98 23.35
N ARG A 323 -24.46 -37.92 22.14
CA ARG A 323 -24.05 -39.12 21.41
C ARG A 323 -22.78 -39.69 22.01
N ARG A 324 -22.72 -41.01 22.12
CA ARG A 324 -21.51 -41.74 22.51
C ARG A 324 -20.75 -42.20 21.29
N ILE A 325 -19.46 -41.95 21.26
CA ILE A 325 -18.54 -42.34 20.20
C ILE A 325 -17.45 -43.19 20.83
N GLY A 326 -17.36 -44.45 20.39
CA GLY A 326 -16.34 -45.41 20.83
C GLY A 326 -15.49 -45.87 19.64
N SER A 327 -14.78 -46.99 19.85
CA SER A 327 -14.06 -47.64 18.79
C SER A 327 -15.06 -48.23 17.77
N ILE A 328 -14.88 -47.93 16.49
CA ILE A 328 -15.76 -48.47 15.43
C ILE A 328 -15.36 -49.90 15.13
N VAL A 329 -16.27 -50.81 15.30
CA VAL A 329 -16.11 -52.24 14.95
C VAL A 329 -16.43 -52.44 13.47
N ASN A 330 -17.57 -51.93 13.04
CA ASN A 330 -17.96 -51.97 11.63
C ASN A 330 -18.25 -50.54 11.12
N LYS A 331 -17.58 -50.18 10.06
CA LYS A 331 -17.80 -48.91 9.37
C LYS A 331 -18.89 -49.06 8.33
N ASN A 332 -20.12 -48.76 8.70
CA ASN A 332 -21.29 -48.91 7.84
C ASN A 332 -21.63 -47.61 7.10
N ASN A 333 -21.32 -46.49 7.72
CA ASN A 333 -21.73 -45.18 7.22
C ASN A 333 -21.03 -44.81 5.89
N LYS A 334 -21.84 -44.48 4.89
CA LYS A 334 -21.40 -44.01 3.57
C LYS A 334 -21.22 -42.51 3.46
N THR A 335 -21.23 -41.80 4.59
CA THR A 335 -21.04 -40.35 4.57
C THR A 335 -19.68 -39.98 4.02
N ILE A 336 -19.69 -39.15 3.00
CA ILE A 336 -18.52 -38.55 2.40
C ILE A 336 -18.32 -37.15 3.01
N TYR A 337 -17.13 -36.60 2.79
CA TYR A 337 -16.91 -35.21 3.10
C TYR A 337 -17.98 -34.32 2.44
N ASN A 338 -18.59 -33.47 3.20
CA ASN A 338 -19.52 -32.44 2.70
C ASN A 338 -19.09 -31.06 3.15
N GLN A 339 -19.66 -30.05 2.51
CA GLN A 339 -19.36 -28.64 2.77
C GLN A 339 -19.74 -28.21 4.19
N THR A 340 -20.69 -28.89 4.84
CA THR A 340 -21.20 -28.52 6.16
C THR A 340 -20.09 -28.49 7.24
N ASN A 341 -19.13 -29.42 7.19
CA ASN A 341 -18.02 -29.46 8.14
C ASN A 341 -17.11 -28.25 7.98
N ARG A 342 -16.91 -27.80 6.75
CA ARG A 342 -16.14 -26.58 6.47
C ARG A 342 -16.92 -25.36 6.91
N ASP A 343 -18.18 -25.24 6.57
CA ASP A 343 -19.02 -24.11 6.89
C ASP A 343 -19.29 -23.96 8.38
N ALA A 344 -19.09 -25.04 9.16
CA ALA A 344 -19.11 -24.99 10.62
C ALA A 344 -17.90 -24.23 11.17
N VAL A 345 -16.73 -24.33 10.53
CA VAL A 345 -15.47 -23.73 10.99
C VAL A 345 -15.19 -22.41 10.29
N PHE A 346 -15.49 -22.34 8.99
CA PHE A 346 -15.17 -21.16 8.18
C PHE A 346 -16.43 -20.38 7.78
N GLY A 347 -16.24 -19.10 7.61
CA GLY A 347 -17.28 -18.17 7.14
C GLY A 347 -16.66 -17.04 6.33
N ASN A 348 -17.39 -15.97 6.16
CA ASN A 348 -16.86 -14.73 5.63
C ASN A 348 -16.19 -13.95 6.76
N GLY A 349 -15.03 -13.39 6.48
CA GLY A 349 -14.39 -12.39 7.32
C GLY A 349 -14.88 -10.99 6.94
N TYR A 350 -14.95 -10.09 7.90
CA TYR A 350 -15.34 -8.70 7.69
C TYR A 350 -14.31 -7.78 8.30
N THR A 351 -13.95 -6.73 7.56
CA THR A 351 -13.07 -5.70 8.06
C THR A 351 -13.76 -4.36 8.00
N TYR A 352 -13.75 -3.63 9.10
CA TYR A 352 -14.24 -2.26 9.23
C TYR A 352 -13.06 -1.35 9.56
N GLU A 353 -12.81 -0.36 8.71
CA GLU A 353 -11.77 0.63 8.91
C GLU A 353 -12.39 2.01 8.91
N ASN A 354 -12.24 2.76 10.00
CA ASN A 354 -12.70 4.12 10.12
C ASN A 354 -11.58 4.99 10.65
N SER A 355 -11.29 6.10 9.99
CA SER A 355 -10.31 7.07 10.45
C SER A 355 -10.74 8.51 10.20
N VAL A 356 -10.31 9.38 11.08
CA VAL A 356 -10.46 10.83 10.97
C VAL A 356 -9.12 11.47 11.26
N ASN A 357 -8.64 12.25 10.30
CA ASN A 357 -7.37 12.96 10.39
C ASN A 357 -7.63 14.45 10.27
N LEU A 358 -7.12 15.21 11.22
CA LEU A 358 -7.17 16.65 11.27
C LEU A 358 -5.75 17.19 11.14
N SER A 359 -5.50 18.06 10.20
CA SER A 359 -4.22 18.77 10.12
C SER A 359 -4.44 20.27 10.09
N TYR A 360 -3.59 20.98 10.78
CA TYR A 360 -3.51 22.43 10.77
C TYR A 360 -2.08 22.86 10.47
N SER A 361 -1.92 23.86 9.63
CA SER A 361 -0.62 24.41 9.32
C SER A 361 -0.71 25.93 9.20
N ASP A 362 0.27 26.62 9.78
CA ASP A 362 0.55 28.01 9.57
C ASP A 362 2.08 28.23 9.43
N GLU A 363 2.52 29.48 9.38
CA GLU A 363 3.95 29.83 9.22
C GLU A 363 4.83 29.41 10.40
N LYS A 364 4.25 29.13 11.56
CA LYS A 364 4.99 28.88 12.80
C LYS A 364 4.71 27.51 13.40
N SER A 365 3.57 26.93 13.08
CA SER A 365 3.20 25.66 13.70
C SER A 365 2.47 24.72 12.73
N ARG A 366 2.71 23.43 12.93
CA ARG A 366 2.06 22.36 12.19
C ARG A 366 1.54 21.34 13.19
N THR A 367 0.26 21.05 13.12
CA THR A 367 -0.39 20.09 14.03
C THR A 367 -1.08 19.02 13.21
N TYR A 368 -0.90 17.78 13.60
CA TYR A 368 -1.59 16.62 13.04
C TYR A 368 -2.23 15.83 14.18
N LEU A 369 -3.53 15.59 14.08
CA LEU A 369 -4.30 14.75 15.00
C LEU A 369 -5.01 13.67 14.20
N SER A 370 -4.85 12.43 14.56
CA SER A 370 -5.60 11.33 13.96
C SER A 370 -6.26 10.45 15.01
N PHE A 371 -7.43 9.93 14.66
CA PHE A 371 -8.13 8.88 15.36
C PHE A 371 -8.52 7.80 14.35
N ALA A 372 -8.18 6.55 14.63
CA ALA A 372 -8.56 5.44 13.78
C ALA A 372 -9.01 4.23 14.59
N ASN A 373 -10.03 3.56 14.06
CA ASN A 373 -10.52 2.29 14.55
C ASN A 373 -10.48 1.28 13.40
N TYR A 374 -9.87 0.14 13.66
CA TYR A 374 -9.77 -0.99 12.76
C TYR A 374 -10.29 -2.22 13.48
N ASP A 375 -11.28 -2.89 12.90
CA ASP A 375 -11.91 -4.11 13.43
C ASP A 375 -11.98 -5.13 12.29
N GLN A 376 -11.29 -6.25 12.45
CA GLN A 376 -11.20 -7.32 11.47
C GLN A 376 -11.57 -8.65 12.10
N ASP A 377 -12.66 -9.23 11.62
CA ASP A 377 -13.00 -10.62 11.87
C ASP A 377 -12.42 -11.50 10.76
N GLY A 378 -11.72 -12.55 11.12
CA GLY A 378 -11.16 -13.50 10.16
C GLY A 378 -12.20 -14.49 9.63
N ILE A 379 -11.78 -15.29 8.64
CA ILE A 379 -12.63 -16.32 8.03
C ILE A 379 -12.88 -17.52 8.95
N MET A 380 -12.09 -17.71 10.01
CA MET A 380 -12.32 -18.77 11.03
C MET A 380 -13.31 -18.26 12.07
N LYS A 381 -14.41 -18.96 12.24
CA LYS A 381 -15.45 -18.60 13.18
C LYS A 381 -14.98 -18.77 14.63
N GLY A 382 -15.21 -17.76 15.44
CA GLY A 382 -15.14 -17.85 16.89
C GLY A 382 -13.88 -17.34 17.58
N ASN A 383 -12.73 -17.20 16.92
CA ASN A 383 -11.49 -16.78 17.60
C ASN A 383 -10.42 -16.18 16.66
N SER A 384 -10.84 -15.51 15.63
CA SER A 384 -9.94 -14.98 14.60
C SER A 384 -10.28 -13.51 14.37
N ASP A 385 -10.12 -12.69 15.41
CA ASP A 385 -10.40 -11.26 15.37
C ASP A 385 -9.18 -10.43 15.76
N TYR A 386 -9.07 -9.26 15.15
CA TYR A 386 -8.05 -8.27 15.46
C TYR A 386 -8.66 -6.88 15.50
N LYS A 387 -8.44 -6.19 16.64
CA LYS A 387 -8.96 -4.83 16.85
C LYS A 387 -7.83 -3.89 17.22
N ARG A 388 -7.83 -2.74 16.57
CA ARG A 388 -6.86 -1.68 16.82
C ARG A 388 -7.57 -0.35 16.89
N THR A 389 -7.33 0.39 17.95
CA THR A 389 -7.73 1.79 18.09
C THR A 389 -6.49 2.63 18.28
N THR A 390 -6.28 3.62 17.42
CA THR A 390 -5.13 4.51 17.49
C THR A 390 -5.56 5.95 17.65
N LEU A 391 -4.82 6.67 18.50
CA LEU A 391 -4.90 8.11 18.65
C LEU A 391 -3.49 8.66 18.52
N LYS A 392 -3.28 9.60 17.61
CA LYS A 392 -1.99 10.23 17.39
C LYS A 392 -2.11 11.74 17.40
N LEU A 393 -1.19 12.38 18.08
CA LEU A 393 -0.99 13.82 18.04
C LEU A 393 0.46 14.12 17.72
N ASN A 394 0.69 14.92 16.72
CA ASN A 394 2.00 15.43 16.35
C ASN A 394 1.92 16.96 16.19
N ASN A 395 2.80 17.67 16.87
CA ASN A 395 2.89 19.13 16.78
C ASN A 395 4.35 19.55 16.61
N THR A 396 4.58 20.43 15.66
CA THR A 396 5.89 21.03 15.38
C THR A 396 5.71 22.54 15.37
N THR A 397 6.51 23.25 16.15
CA THR A 397 6.51 24.72 16.29
C THR A 397 7.86 25.31 15.92
#